data_c9ef1f23adf5f87eab53607f9a45929e
#
_entry.id   c9ef1f23adf5f87eab53607f9a45929e
#
_cell.length_a   1.000
_cell.length_b   1.000
_cell.length_c   1.000
_cell.angle_alpha   90.00
_cell.angle_beta   90.00
_cell.angle_gamma   90.00
#
_symmetry.space_group_name_H-M   'P 1'
#
loop_
_entity.id
_entity.type
_entity.pdbx_description
1 polymer ?
#
loop_
_entity_poly.entity_id
_entity_poly.type
_entity_poly.pdbx_seq_one_letter_code
_entity_poly.pdbx_strand_id
1 'polypeptide(L)'
;MAAKQPHFKQITVMLLMTAFQLISAACVLCRQEELSLSLVYIFFGYIAAEWIYMLIGTLVTGNDYFELEAIAFFLSGIGLTVCASFSETYALKQVIAIAMGLAVYLIMTALIRDVRVACWLRYPAAIGSLGVLAANLALAKVTNGTLNWIDLGFFSIQPSELVKIAFVLVGAVSLEKLLS
;
A
#
# COMPACT_ATOMS: atom_id res chain seq x y z
N MET A 1 -5.98 -18.06 32.59
CA MET A 1 -4.60 -17.63 32.35
C MET A 1 -4.45 -17.44 30.84
N ALA A 2 -4.55 -16.22 30.35
CA ALA A 2 -4.28 -15.92 28.95
C ALA A 2 -2.76 -16.01 28.75
N ALA A 3 -2.31 -16.90 27.87
CA ALA A 3 -0.91 -17.00 27.52
C ALA A 3 -0.46 -15.65 26.92
N LYS A 4 0.50 -15.03 27.61
CA LYS A 4 1.15 -13.79 27.14
C LYS A 4 1.86 -14.14 25.84
N GLN A 5 1.28 -13.77 24.71
CA GLN A 5 1.92 -13.95 23.41
C GLN A 5 3.28 -13.23 23.42
N PRO A 6 4.35 -13.85 22.92
CA PRO A 6 5.66 -13.20 22.86
C PRO A 6 5.56 -12.02 21.87
N HIS A 7 5.40 -10.82 22.38
CA HIS A 7 5.48 -9.61 21.56
C HIS A 7 6.92 -9.43 21.11
N PHE A 8 7.20 -9.77 19.86
CA PHE A 8 8.43 -9.32 19.21
C PHE A 8 8.45 -7.80 19.30
N LYS A 9 9.52 -7.24 19.89
CA LYS A 9 9.64 -5.78 19.92
C LYS A 9 9.61 -5.27 18.48
N GLN A 10 8.77 -4.30 18.18
CA GLN A 10 8.61 -3.70 16.85
C GLN A 10 9.98 -3.39 16.20
N ILE A 11 10.92 -2.88 16.97
CA ILE A 11 12.30 -2.63 16.52
C ILE A 11 12.97 -3.88 15.95
N THR A 12 12.76 -5.06 16.55
CA THR A 12 13.34 -6.31 16.04
C THR A 12 12.78 -6.68 14.70
N VAL A 13 11.47 -6.52 14.50
CA VAL A 13 10.81 -6.77 13.22
C VAL A 13 11.35 -5.81 12.16
N MET A 14 11.44 -4.52 12.47
CA MET A 14 11.98 -3.50 11.55
C MET A 14 13.44 -3.78 11.18
N LEU A 15 14.27 -4.17 12.13
CA LEU A 15 15.67 -4.54 11.84
C LEU A 15 15.77 -5.75 10.92
N LEU A 16 14.94 -6.77 11.14
CA LEU A 16 14.91 -7.95 10.26
C LEU A 16 14.43 -7.59 8.86
N MET A 17 13.41 -6.75 8.73
CA MET A 17 12.92 -6.25 7.46
C MET A 17 14.00 -5.44 6.73
N THR A 18 14.65 -4.51 7.43
CA THR A 18 15.75 -3.71 6.88
C THR A 18 16.90 -4.61 6.41
N ALA A 19 17.29 -5.61 7.20
CA ALA A 19 18.34 -6.55 6.80
C ALA A 19 17.96 -7.32 5.52
N PHE A 20 16.73 -7.80 5.45
CA PHE A 20 16.21 -8.47 4.25
C PHE A 20 16.22 -7.54 3.02
N GLN A 21 15.76 -6.30 3.19
CA GLN A 21 15.71 -5.30 2.11
C GLN A 21 17.11 -4.91 1.62
N LEU A 22 18.07 -4.76 2.53
CA LEU A 22 19.48 -4.49 2.17
C LEU A 22 20.12 -5.66 1.40
N ILE A 23 19.87 -6.89 1.84
CA ILE A 23 20.37 -8.08 1.12
C ILE A 23 19.71 -8.15 -0.27
N SER A 24 18.41 -7.92 -0.35
CA SER A 24 17.67 -7.92 -1.61
C SER A 24 18.16 -6.83 -2.57
N ALA A 25 18.41 -5.62 -2.06
CA ALA A 25 18.98 -4.51 -2.82
C ALA A 25 20.40 -4.87 -3.33
N ALA A 26 21.24 -5.44 -2.46
CA ALA A 26 22.59 -5.87 -2.84
C ALA A 26 22.52 -6.93 -3.96
N CYS A 27 21.63 -7.91 -3.86
CA CYS A 27 21.46 -8.92 -4.93
C CYS A 27 21.04 -8.30 -6.27
N VAL A 28 20.16 -7.30 -6.27
CA VAL A 28 19.75 -6.61 -7.50
C VAL A 28 20.90 -5.81 -8.08
N LEU A 29 21.63 -5.06 -7.24
CA LEU A 29 22.76 -4.22 -7.68
C LEU A 29 23.94 -5.05 -8.20
N CYS A 30 24.25 -6.19 -7.56
CA CYS A 30 25.31 -7.09 -8.02
C CYS A 30 25.04 -7.77 -9.36
N ARG A 31 23.75 -7.82 -9.77
CA ARG A 31 23.37 -8.40 -11.06
C ARG A 31 23.54 -7.43 -12.24
N GLN A 32 23.64 -6.13 -11.96
CA GLN A 32 23.81 -5.12 -13.01
C GLN A 32 25.29 -4.99 -13.40
N GLU A 33 25.56 -4.80 -14.69
CA GLU A 33 26.93 -4.61 -15.22
C GLU A 33 27.54 -3.28 -14.74
N GLU A 34 26.70 -2.26 -14.52
CA GLU A 34 27.10 -0.98 -13.95
C GLU A 34 26.28 -0.65 -12.70
N LEU A 35 26.92 -0.06 -11.70
CA LEU A 35 26.29 0.29 -10.43
C LEU A 35 25.36 1.48 -10.64
N SER A 36 24.05 1.20 -10.67
CA SER A 36 23.05 2.25 -10.80
C SER A 36 22.85 3.00 -9.46
N LEU A 37 23.35 4.24 -9.40
CA LEU A 37 23.14 5.11 -8.27
C LEU A 37 21.65 5.41 -8.03
N SER A 38 20.85 5.46 -9.10
CA SER A 38 19.40 5.68 -9.00
C SER A 38 18.73 4.59 -8.19
N LEU A 39 19.04 3.32 -8.43
CA LEU A 39 18.48 2.20 -7.66
C LEU A 39 18.93 2.23 -6.20
N VAL A 40 20.17 2.61 -5.93
CA VAL A 40 20.65 2.77 -4.57
C VAL A 40 19.81 3.80 -3.83
N TYR A 41 19.58 4.98 -4.42
CA TYR A 41 18.72 6.02 -3.81
C TYR A 41 17.27 5.57 -3.62
N ILE A 42 16.72 4.80 -4.57
CA ILE A 42 15.37 4.25 -4.48
C ILE A 42 15.25 3.31 -3.26
N PHE A 43 16.16 2.36 -3.09
CA PHE A 43 16.13 1.43 -1.97
C PHE A 43 16.35 2.12 -0.63
N PHE A 44 17.35 3.00 -0.53
CA PHE A 44 17.59 3.74 0.71
C PHE A 44 16.45 4.69 1.04
N GLY A 45 15.89 5.38 0.05
CA GLY A 45 14.71 6.24 0.23
C GLY A 45 13.49 5.45 0.71
N TYR A 46 13.28 4.25 0.19
CA TYR A 46 12.21 3.37 0.63
C TYR A 46 12.39 2.93 2.09
N ILE A 47 13.57 2.44 2.46
CA ILE A 47 13.89 2.05 3.84
C ILE A 47 13.74 3.23 4.79
N ALA A 48 14.24 4.42 4.41
CA ALA A 48 14.11 5.62 5.21
C ALA A 48 12.63 6.02 5.41
N ALA A 49 11.82 5.95 4.36
CA ALA A 49 10.38 6.23 4.44
C ALA A 49 9.65 5.27 5.38
N GLU A 50 9.98 3.98 5.35
CA GLU A 50 9.45 2.97 6.27
C GLU A 50 9.79 3.32 7.74
N TRP A 51 11.05 3.62 8.04
CA TRP A 51 11.48 4.00 9.38
C TRP A 51 10.81 5.30 9.85
N ILE A 52 10.74 6.31 9.00
CA ILE A 52 10.07 7.59 9.28
C ILE A 52 8.59 7.35 9.58
N TYR A 53 7.91 6.54 8.77
CA TYR A 53 6.50 6.22 8.98
C TYR A 53 6.25 5.57 10.33
N MET A 54 7.02 4.53 10.67
CA MET A 54 6.89 3.80 11.92
C MET A 54 7.22 4.68 13.13
N LEU A 55 8.25 5.52 13.02
CA LEU A 55 8.66 6.42 14.09
C LEU A 55 7.59 7.50 14.35
N ILE A 56 7.08 8.13 13.29
CA ILE A 56 6.00 9.11 13.40
C ILE A 56 4.73 8.44 13.93
N GLY A 57 4.39 7.25 13.43
CA GLY A 57 3.25 6.48 13.89
C GLY A 57 3.29 6.24 15.39
N THR A 58 4.42 5.76 15.91
CA THR A 58 4.63 5.52 17.35
C THR A 58 4.52 6.82 18.16
N LEU A 59 5.09 7.91 17.66
CA LEU A 59 5.02 9.21 18.35
C LEU A 59 3.61 9.80 18.38
N VAL A 60 2.83 9.64 17.32
CA VAL A 60 1.48 10.23 17.21
C VAL A 60 0.43 9.38 17.92
N THR A 61 0.53 8.06 17.84
CA THR A 61 -0.48 7.16 18.41
C THR A 61 -0.14 6.72 19.83
N GLY A 62 1.12 6.84 20.24
CA GLY A 62 1.60 6.28 21.51
C GLY A 62 1.52 4.74 21.57
N ASN A 63 1.33 4.10 20.43
CA ASN A 63 1.11 2.67 20.30
C ASN A 63 2.30 2.04 19.58
N ASP A 64 2.79 0.90 20.05
CA ASP A 64 3.94 0.19 19.47
C ASP A 64 3.52 -0.96 18.54
N TYR A 65 2.22 -1.04 18.19
CA TYR A 65 1.67 -2.16 17.42
C TYR A 65 1.29 -1.71 16.02
N PHE A 66 2.21 -1.89 15.07
CA PHE A 66 2.03 -1.61 13.64
C PHE A 66 2.27 -2.88 12.80
N GLU A 67 1.67 -4.00 13.23
CA GLU A 67 1.89 -5.30 12.59
C GLU A 67 1.39 -5.32 11.14
N LEU A 68 0.22 -4.71 10.89
CA LEU A 68 -0.38 -4.65 9.56
C LEU A 68 0.47 -3.81 8.60
N GLU A 69 0.92 -2.64 9.07
CA GLU A 69 1.77 -1.74 8.30
C GLU A 69 3.14 -2.37 8.02
N ALA A 70 3.71 -3.07 9.02
CA ALA A 70 4.97 -3.80 8.83
C ALA A 70 4.85 -4.86 7.74
N ILE A 71 3.78 -5.66 7.74
CA ILE A 71 3.51 -6.64 6.69
C ILE A 71 3.34 -5.95 5.33
N ALA A 72 2.59 -4.85 5.28
CA ALA A 72 2.37 -4.10 4.04
C ALA A 72 3.69 -3.55 3.47
N PHE A 73 4.55 -2.97 4.31
CA PHE A 73 5.87 -2.50 3.89
C PHE A 73 6.78 -3.67 3.46
N PHE A 74 6.78 -4.78 4.19
CA PHE A 74 7.55 -5.95 3.81
C PHE A 74 7.18 -6.46 2.42
N LEU A 75 5.88 -6.66 2.15
CA LEU A 75 5.39 -7.10 0.85
C LEU A 75 5.68 -6.08 -0.26
N SER A 76 5.54 -4.79 0.05
CA SER A 76 5.87 -3.71 -0.89
C SER A 76 7.37 -3.68 -1.21
N GLY A 77 8.24 -3.97 -0.24
CA GLY A 77 9.68 -4.10 -0.42
C GLY A 77 10.06 -5.27 -1.33
N ILE A 78 9.37 -6.42 -1.21
CA ILE A 78 9.53 -7.54 -2.15
C ILE A 78 9.12 -7.09 -3.55
N GLY A 79 7.96 -6.43 -3.70
CA GLY A 79 7.48 -5.91 -4.97
C GLY A 79 8.49 -4.93 -5.60
N LEU A 80 9.06 -4.03 -4.79
CA LEU A 80 10.10 -3.10 -5.23
C LEU A 80 11.34 -3.84 -5.74
N THR A 81 11.81 -4.86 -5.02
CA THR A 81 12.96 -5.68 -5.42
C THR A 81 12.72 -6.36 -6.75
N VAL A 82 11.53 -6.93 -6.95
CA VAL A 82 11.15 -7.57 -8.22
C VAL A 82 11.13 -6.53 -9.35
N CYS A 83 10.49 -5.38 -9.18
CA CYS A 83 10.44 -4.32 -10.18
C CYS A 83 11.83 -3.79 -10.52
N ALA A 84 12.70 -3.61 -9.52
CA ALA A 84 14.07 -3.14 -9.68
C ALA A 84 14.95 -4.14 -10.44
N SER A 85 14.64 -5.43 -10.36
CA SER A 85 15.36 -6.47 -11.12
C SER A 85 15.09 -6.42 -12.63
N PHE A 86 13.99 -5.78 -13.05
CA PHE A 86 13.67 -5.59 -14.48
C PHE A 86 14.21 -4.28 -15.03
N SER A 87 13.96 -3.14 -14.37
CA SER A 87 14.53 -1.84 -14.75
C SER A 87 14.29 -0.77 -13.68
N GLU A 88 15.10 0.30 -13.72
CA GLU A 88 14.93 1.49 -12.88
C GLU A 88 13.54 2.16 -13.05
N THR A 89 13.04 2.20 -14.27
CA THR A 89 11.73 2.78 -14.57
C THR A 89 10.61 2.04 -13.85
N TYR A 90 10.67 0.71 -13.79
CA TYR A 90 9.69 -0.07 -13.04
C TYR A 90 9.85 0.10 -11.54
N ALA A 91 11.07 0.22 -11.02
CA ALA A 91 11.31 0.53 -9.62
C ALA A 91 10.72 1.88 -9.23
N LEU A 92 10.90 2.94 -10.03
CA LEU A 92 10.31 4.25 -9.80
C LEU A 92 8.77 4.20 -9.81
N LYS A 93 8.18 3.52 -10.79
CA LYS A 93 6.72 3.34 -10.84
C LYS A 93 6.20 2.64 -9.60
N GLN A 94 6.92 1.63 -9.12
CA GLN A 94 6.56 0.90 -7.91
C GLN A 94 6.61 1.80 -6.66
N VAL A 95 7.63 2.63 -6.50
CA VAL A 95 7.71 3.58 -5.37
C VAL A 95 6.55 4.58 -5.40
N ILE A 96 6.23 5.11 -6.58
CA ILE A 96 5.08 6.01 -6.74
C ILE A 96 3.77 5.30 -6.38
N ALA A 97 3.59 4.05 -6.80
CA ALA A 97 2.42 3.26 -6.45
C ALA A 97 2.32 3.00 -4.94
N ILE A 98 3.43 2.70 -4.28
CA ILE A 98 3.50 2.54 -2.82
C ILE A 98 3.14 3.84 -2.11
N ALA A 99 3.69 4.97 -2.55
CA ALA A 99 3.39 6.29 -1.97
C ALA A 99 1.90 6.66 -2.13
N MET A 100 1.32 6.40 -3.29
CA MET A 100 -0.12 6.59 -3.52
C MET A 100 -0.96 5.67 -2.64
N GLY A 101 -0.61 4.39 -2.54
CA GLY A 101 -1.28 3.43 -1.67
C GLY A 101 -1.24 3.86 -0.21
N LEU A 102 -0.08 4.31 0.27
CA LEU A 102 0.10 4.82 1.63
C LEU A 102 -0.76 6.08 1.87
N ALA A 103 -0.81 7.00 0.91
CA ALA A 103 -1.65 8.20 1.01
C ALA A 103 -3.14 7.82 1.10
N VAL A 104 -3.62 6.91 0.26
CA VAL A 104 -4.99 6.39 0.32
C VAL A 104 -5.27 5.72 1.67
N TYR A 105 -4.35 4.90 2.17
CA TYR A 105 -4.47 4.26 3.48
C TYR A 105 -4.61 5.29 4.61
N LEU A 106 -3.76 6.31 4.64
CA LEU A 106 -3.81 7.36 5.65
C LEU A 106 -5.12 8.16 5.58
N ILE A 107 -5.56 8.51 4.38
CA ILE A 107 -6.84 9.21 4.17
C ILE A 107 -8.01 8.34 4.65
N MET A 108 -8.04 7.07 4.30
CA MET A 108 -9.10 6.15 4.72
C MET A 108 -9.10 5.97 6.24
N THR A 109 -7.95 5.79 6.86
CA THR A 109 -7.83 5.67 8.31
C THR A 109 -8.33 6.94 9.02
N ALA A 110 -7.99 8.12 8.50
CA ALA A 110 -8.48 9.39 9.05
C ALA A 110 -10.00 9.56 8.88
N LEU A 111 -10.56 9.16 7.74
CA LEU A 111 -12.01 9.25 7.46
C LEU A 111 -12.82 8.27 8.32
N ILE A 112 -12.32 7.06 8.54
CA ILE A 112 -13.02 6.02 9.32
C ILE A 112 -12.96 6.31 10.83
N ARG A 113 -12.00 7.12 11.28
CA ARG A 113 -11.84 7.48 12.69
C ARG A 113 -13.07 8.20 13.26
N ASP A 114 -13.78 8.98 12.46
CA ASP A 114 -15.05 9.61 12.85
C ASP A 114 -16.21 8.83 12.24
N VAL A 115 -16.95 8.12 13.09
CA VAL A 115 -18.12 7.30 12.70
C VAL A 115 -19.16 8.12 11.93
N ARG A 116 -19.35 9.41 12.26
CA ARG A 116 -20.29 10.28 11.56
C ARG A 116 -19.87 10.52 10.11
N VAL A 117 -18.58 10.78 9.90
CA VAL A 117 -18.02 10.97 8.57
C VAL A 117 -18.11 9.67 7.76
N ALA A 118 -17.79 8.54 8.38
CA ALA A 118 -17.89 7.22 7.74
C ALA A 118 -19.34 6.91 7.32
N CYS A 119 -20.32 7.18 8.20
CA CYS A 119 -21.73 7.00 7.90
C CYS A 119 -22.22 7.89 6.75
N TRP A 120 -21.74 9.14 6.69
CA TRP A 120 -22.09 10.05 5.61
C TRP A 120 -21.44 9.63 4.28
N LEU A 121 -20.18 9.19 4.33
CA LEU A 121 -19.41 8.78 3.15
C LEU A 121 -19.94 7.48 2.51
N ARG A 122 -20.69 6.67 3.24
CA ARG A 122 -21.25 5.40 2.76
C ARG A 122 -22.02 5.53 1.45
N TYR A 123 -22.93 6.51 1.37
CA TYR A 123 -23.78 6.68 0.19
C TYR A 123 -23.00 7.17 -1.04
N PRO A 124 -22.20 8.25 -0.96
CA PRO A 124 -21.41 8.67 -2.10
C PRO A 124 -20.34 7.62 -2.51
N ALA A 125 -19.78 6.87 -1.58
CA ALA A 125 -18.85 5.77 -1.89
C ALA A 125 -19.55 4.64 -2.66
N ALA A 126 -20.75 4.24 -2.24
CA ALA A 126 -21.53 3.22 -2.94
C ALA A 126 -21.93 3.66 -4.36
N ILE A 127 -22.43 4.89 -4.52
CA ILE A 127 -22.83 5.44 -5.82
C ILE A 127 -21.60 5.63 -6.71
N GLY A 128 -20.51 6.18 -6.15
CA GLY A 128 -19.25 6.38 -6.87
C GLY A 128 -18.64 5.07 -7.35
N SER A 129 -18.63 4.02 -6.52
CA SER A 129 -18.12 2.71 -6.91
C SER A 129 -18.93 2.07 -8.04
N LEU A 130 -20.26 2.21 -8.01
CA LEU A 130 -21.12 1.75 -9.09
C LEU A 130 -20.87 2.53 -10.39
N GLY A 131 -20.67 3.85 -10.27
CA GLY A 131 -20.30 4.71 -11.42
C GLY A 131 -18.94 4.34 -12.02
N VAL A 132 -17.94 4.06 -11.17
CA VAL A 132 -16.61 3.61 -11.63
C VAL A 132 -16.68 2.25 -12.33
N LEU A 133 -17.49 1.31 -11.82
CA LEU A 133 -17.71 0.02 -12.48
C LEU A 133 -18.40 0.19 -13.84
N ALA A 134 -19.43 1.02 -13.92
CA ALA A 134 -20.14 1.29 -15.16
C ALA A 134 -19.21 1.98 -16.19
N ALA A 135 -18.42 2.95 -15.75
CA ALA A 135 -17.42 3.61 -16.60
C ALA A 135 -16.32 2.62 -17.06
N ASN A 136 -15.88 1.73 -16.19
CA ASN A 136 -14.92 0.69 -16.56
C ASN A 136 -15.49 -0.22 -17.66
N LEU A 137 -16.75 -0.63 -17.52
CA LEU A 137 -17.41 -1.48 -18.52
C LEU A 137 -17.53 -0.79 -19.88
N ALA A 138 -17.75 0.55 -19.88
CA ALA A 138 -17.92 1.33 -21.10
C ALA A 138 -16.59 1.76 -21.75
N LEU A 139 -15.54 2.02 -20.95
CA LEU A 139 -14.30 2.65 -21.41
C LEU A 139 -13.11 1.70 -21.45
N ALA A 140 -13.18 0.55 -20.77
CA ALA A 140 -12.06 -0.36 -20.70
C ALA A 140 -11.73 -0.96 -22.07
N LYS A 141 -10.49 -0.74 -22.49
CA LYS A 141 -9.93 -1.40 -23.66
C LYS A 141 -9.34 -2.75 -23.25
N VAL A 142 -9.38 -3.71 -24.19
CA VAL A 142 -8.71 -5.00 -23.99
C VAL A 142 -7.20 -4.76 -23.95
N THR A 143 -6.62 -4.87 -22.76
CA THR A 143 -5.18 -4.83 -22.55
C THR A 143 -4.75 -6.19 -22.00
N ASN A 144 -3.83 -6.86 -22.68
CA ASN A 144 -3.36 -8.21 -22.32
C ASN A 144 -4.48 -9.26 -22.14
N GLY A 145 -5.54 -9.17 -22.96
CA GLY A 145 -6.67 -10.11 -22.91
C GLY A 145 -7.70 -9.85 -21.81
N THR A 146 -7.57 -8.77 -21.04
CA THR A 146 -8.53 -8.38 -20.00
C THR A 146 -9.06 -6.97 -20.21
N LEU A 147 -10.37 -6.77 -19.95
CA LEU A 147 -11.08 -5.49 -20.10
C LEU A 147 -10.99 -4.59 -18.85
N ASN A 148 -10.07 -4.87 -17.93
CA ASN A 148 -10.14 -4.30 -16.58
C ASN A 148 -9.12 -3.19 -16.31
N TRP A 149 -8.28 -2.81 -17.28
CA TRP A 149 -7.20 -1.85 -17.08
C TRP A 149 -7.46 -0.57 -17.85
N ILE A 150 -7.32 0.56 -17.19
CA ILE A 150 -7.29 1.89 -17.81
C ILE A 150 -5.82 2.33 -17.81
N ASP A 151 -5.29 2.50 -19.02
CA ASP A 151 -3.93 2.98 -19.21
C ASP A 151 -3.94 4.52 -19.24
N LEU A 152 -3.20 5.12 -18.28
CA LEU A 152 -3.00 6.56 -18.15
C LEU A 152 -1.66 7.01 -18.77
N GLY A 153 -1.00 6.11 -19.52
CA GLY A 153 0.28 6.37 -20.19
C GLY A 153 1.48 6.09 -19.29
N PHE A 154 1.60 6.77 -18.15
CA PHE A 154 2.69 6.55 -17.20
C PHE A 154 2.47 5.32 -16.32
N PHE A 155 1.24 5.05 -15.92
CA PHE A 155 0.83 3.86 -15.16
C PHE A 155 -0.58 3.45 -15.55
N SER A 156 -0.91 2.17 -15.33
CA SER A 156 -2.23 1.60 -15.58
C SER A 156 -2.93 1.39 -14.25
N ILE A 157 -4.19 1.79 -14.15
CA ILE A 157 -5.03 1.61 -12.97
C ILE A 157 -6.11 0.58 -13.29
N GLN A 158 -6.36 -0.29 -12.32
CA GLN A 158 -7.51 -1.19 -12.36
C GLN A 158 -8.65 -0.57 -11.52
N PRO A 159 -9.73 -0.07 -12.12
CA PRO A 159 -10.82 0.58 -11.38
C PRO A 159 -11.47 -0.30 -10.33
N SER A 160 -11.48 -1.62 -10.53
CA SER A 160 -12.00 -2.58 -9.55
C SER A 160 -11.25 -2.56 -8.20
N GLU A 161 -9.97 -2.16 -8.18
CA GLU A 161 -9.23 -2.01 -6.90
C GLU A 161 -9.80 -0.87 -6.06
N LEU A 162 -10.16 0.25 -6.69
CA LEU A 162 -10.82 1.38 -6.00
C LEU A 162 -12.20 0.97 -5.48
N VAL A 163 -12.93 0.18 -6.28
CA VAL A 163 -14.25 -0.33 -5.88
C VAL A 163 -14.17 -1.25 -4.67
N LYS A 164 -13.11 -2.07 -4.54
CA LYS A 164 -12.89 -2.91 -3.36
C LYS A 164 -12.76 -2.07 -2.08
N ILE A 165 -12.03 -0.96 -2.13
CA ILE A 165 -11.87 -0.04 -0.99
C ILE A 165 -13.23 0.52 -0.59
N ALA A 166 -14.00 1.02 -1.56
CA ALA A 166 -15.35 1.54 -1.32
C ALA A 166 -16.28 0.45 -0.76
N PHE A 167 -16.20 -0.78 -1.27
CA PHE A 167 -17.01 -1.92 -0.79
C PHE A 167 -16.71 -2.25 0.67
N VAL A 168 -15.45 -2.27 1.06
CA VAL A 168 -15.04 -2.50 2.46
C VAL A 168 -15.59 -1.41 3.37
N LEU A 169 -15.46 -0.13 2.96
CA LEU A 169 -15.98 1.01 3.71
C LEU A 169 -17.50 0.92 3.89
N VAL A 170 -18.24 0.70 2.80
CA VAL A 170 -19.71 0.59 2.82
C VAL A 170 -20.16 -0.60 3.66
N GLY A 171 -19.46 -1.74 3.53
CA GLY A 171 -19.75 -2.95 4.29
C GLY A 171 -19.55 -2.76 5.79
N ALA A 172 -18.41 -2.20 6.20
CA ALA A 172 -18.08 -1.96 7.60
C ALA A 172 -19.11 -1.02 8.28
N VAL A 173 -19.42 0.11 7.64
CA VAL A 173 -20.39 1.08 8.18
C VAL A 173 -21.83 0.53 8.18
N SER A 174 -22.17 -0.33 7.21
CA SER A 174 -23.51 -0.94 7.18
C SER A 174 -23.68 -2.00 8.26
N LEU A 175 -22.64 -2.77 8.56
CA LEU A 175 -22.61 -3.75 9.65
C LEU A 175 -22.76 -3.08 11.01
N GLU A 176 -22.03 -2.00 11.26
CA GLU A 176 -22.17 -1.23 12.51
C GLU A 176 -23.58 -0.76 12.75
N LYS A 177 -24.26 -0.25 11.70
CA LYS A 177 -25.64 0.21 11.80
C LYS A 177 -26.67 -0.91 12.00
N LEU A 178 -26.32 -2.16 11.61
CA LEU A 178 -27.18 -3.32 11.84
C LEU A 178 -27.03 -3.89 13.25
N LEU A 179 -25.87 -3.65 13.90
CA LEU A 179 -25.55 -4.15 15.23
C LEU A 179 -25.84 -3.14 16.35
N SER A 180 -26.07 -1.87 16.03
CA SER A 180 -26.46 -0.79 16.95
C SER A 180 -27.98 -0.65 17.05
#